data_94b9edc12890547bfcf760d795d41d8f
#
_entry.id   94b9edc12890547bfcf760d795d41d8f
#
_cell.length_a   1.000
_cell.length_b   1.000
_cell.length_c   1.000
_cell.angle_alpha   90.00
_cell.angle_beta   90.00
_cell.angle_gamma   90.00
#
_symmetry.space_group_name_H-M   'P 1'
#
loop_
_entity.id
_entity.type
_entity.pdbx_description
1 polymer ?
#
loop_
_entity_poly.entity_id
_entity_poly.type
_entity_poly.pdbx_seq_one_letter_code
_entity_poly.pdbx_strand_id
1 'polypeptide(L)'
;LVSGVMEGVGTPDLIVEGAASPHTYSLKPSQAKQLEEADLVFWMGHELESFLEKPLEAITSKAKVIELIDSPGLKKLDMREGGAFDEHGHEEDGEHSEEGHDEHAGEGHAFEWAGVFKLPAGDYTWTFAKVDGDYADPKMKMVFLPTSSDGEEGIEEQEEVAERLIRSQSSVKRNHDGRLTPNEENAYQLVFDANRNVTEFRITIKNEGAYAFFTEHMPFEFEADEHFLKNASGKDIEPTAQEPEAGHHHHHGHGEFDLHVWLDPENAKVLVQEIKQALVELD
;
A
#
# COMPACT_ATOMS: atom_id res chain seq x y z
N LEU A 1 17.45 -7.29 -12.83
CA LEU A 1 18.90 -7.05 -12.83
C LEU A 1 19.65 -8.32 -12.39
N VAL A 2 19.39 -8.88 -11.20
CA VAL A 2 20.10 -10.07 -10.68
C VAL A 2 20.03 -11.25 -11.67
N SER A 3 18.85 -11.57 -12.19
CA SER A 3 18.67 -12.63 -13.20
C SER A 3 19.54 -12.42 -14.44
N GLY A 4 19.68 -11.18 -14.92
CA GLY A 4 20.54 -10.86 -16.06
C GLY A 4 22.05 -11.03 -15.75
N VAL A 5 22.47 -10.72 -14.52
CA VAL A 5 23.87 -10.91 -14.09
C VAL A 5 24.20 -12.40 -13.92
N MET A 6 23.23 -13.21 -13.51
CA MET A 6 23.36 -14.64 -13.29
C MET A 6 23.14 -15.49 -14.55
N GLU A 7 22.91 -14.88 -15.70
CA GLU A 7 22.62 -15.61 -16.96
C GLU A 7 23.76 -16.61 -17.29
N GLY A 8 23.39 -17.89 -17.47
CA GLY A 8 24.32 -18.97 -17.75
C GLY A 8 25.05 -19.53 -16.51
N VAL A 9 24.86 -18.98 -15.33
CA VAL A 9 25.46 -19.46 -14.07
C VAL A 9 24.39 -20.04 -13.14
N GLY A 10 23.26 -19.34 -12.97
CA GLY A 10 22.18 -19.77 -12.09
C GLY A 10 20.91 -18.97 -12.31
N THR A 11 19.88 -19.27 -11.52
CA THR A 11 18.61 -18.55 -11.52
C THR A 11 18.33 -18.07 -10.09
N PRO A 12 18.19 -16.76 -9.85
CA PRO A 12 17.81 -16.26 -8.53
C PRO A 12 16.32 -16.54 -8.27
N ASP A 13 15.98 -16.77 -7.02
CA ASP A 13 14.60 -16.78 -6.57
C ASP A 13 14.06 -15.34 -6.47
N LEU A 14 12.79 -15.16 -6.76
CA LEU A 14 12.09 -13.88 -6.66
C LEU A 14 11.10 -13.92 -5.50
N ILE A 15 11.20 -12.97 -4.58
CA ILE A 15 10.30 -12.89 -3.42
C ILE A 15 8.98 -12.22 -3.80
N VAL A 16 9.03 -11.05 -4.44
CA VAL A 16 7.82 -10.37 -4.91
C VAL A 16 7.56 -10.80 -6.35
N GLU A 17 6.50 -11.59 -6.55
CA GLU A 17 6.12 -12.13 -7.86
C GLU A 17 4.93 -11.38 -8.46
N GLY A 18 4.91 -11.28 -9.78
CA GLY A 18 3.79 -10.72 -10.55
C GLY A 18 3.73 -9.20 -10.49
N ALA A 19 2.52 -8.67 -10.44
CA ALA A 19 2.23 -7.22 -10.38
C ALA A 19 2.07 -6.70 -8.92
N ALA A 20 2.51 -7.48 -7.93
CA ALA A 20 2.40 -7.08 -6.53
C ALA A 20 3.31 -5.89 -6.22
N SER A 21 2.78 -4.91 -5.49
CA SER A 21 3.55 -3.75 -5.05
C SER A 21 4.53 -4.12 -3.94
N PRO A 22 5.81 -3.77 -4.04
CA PRO A 22 6.76 -3.99 -2.94
C PRO A 22 6.47 -3.13 -1.71
N HIS A 23 5.72 -2.04 -1.85
CA HIS A 23 5.38 -1.15 -0.73
C HIS A 23 4.36 -1.77 0.24
N THR A 24 3.51 -2.66 -0.24
CA THR A 24 2.38 -3.22 0.53
C THR A 24 2.39 -4.75 0.58
N TYR A 25 3.55 -5.35 0.32
CA TYR A 25 3.70 -6.80 0.22
C TYR A 25 3.74 -7.47 1.59
N SER A 26 2.98 -8.56 1.75
CA SER A 26 3.07 -9.44 2.91
C SER A 26 3.81 -10.74 2.59
N LEU A 27 4.86 -11.05 3.35
CA LEU A 27 5.70 -12.21 3.13
C LEU A 27 4.93 -13.52 3.41
N LYS A 28 4.90 -14.41 2.42
CA LYS A 28 4.28 -15.74 2.56
C LYS A 28 5.23 -16.70 3.30
N PRO A 29 4.72 -17.71 4.04
CA PRO A 29 5.57 -18.69 4.74
C PRO A 29 6.58 -19.42 3.83
N SER A 30 6.22 -19.68 2.57
CA SER A 30 7.13 -20.26 1.58
C SER A 30 8.29 -19.33 1.22
N GLN A 31 8.04 -18.04 1.14
CA GLN A 31 9.04 -17.02 0.83
C GLN A 31 9.95 -16.75 2.04
N ALA A 32 9.41 -16.76 3.25
CA ALA A 32 10.21 -16.71 4.47
C ALA A 32 11.20 -17.87 4.51
N LYS A 33 10.77 -19.07 4.12
CA LYS A 33 11.66 -20.24 4.01
C LYS A 33 12.73 -20.06 2.91
N GLN A 34 12.39 -19.48 1.76
CA GLN A 34 13.38 -19.17 0.71
C GLN A 34 14.45 -18.20 1.22
N LEU A 35 14.04 -17.17 1.99
CA LEU A 35 14.99 -16.25 2.63
C LEU A 35 15.90 -16.97 3.64
N GLU A 36 15.36 -17.88 4.47
CA GLU A 36 16.16 -18.67 5.43
C GLU A 36 17.19 -19.59 4.77
N GLU A 37 16.92 -20.05 3.55
CA GLU A 37 17.78 -20.95 2.78
C GLU A 37 18.74 -20.19 1.85
N ALA A 38 18.62 -18.86 1.73
CA ALA A 38 19.46 -18.05 0.87
C ALA A 38 20.88 -17.86 1.43
N ASP A 39 21.87 -17.86 0.56
CA ASP A 39 23.24 -17.47 0.87
C ASP A 39 23.48 -15.97 0.68
N LEU A 40 22.70 -15.34 -0.22
CA LEU A 40 22.79 -13.94 -0.59
C LEU A 40 21.40 -13.39 -0.92
N VAL A 41 21.08 -12.24 -0.33
CA VAL A 41 19.81 -11.52 -0.57
C VAL A 41 20.12 -10.13 -1.09
N PHE A 42 19.46 -9.77 -2.19
CA PHE A 42 19.44 -8.41 -2.71
C PHE A 42 18.05 -7.79 -2.50
N TRP A 43 17.99 -6.64 -1.92
CA TRP A 43 16.79 -5.85 -1.75
C TRP A 43 17.08 -4.37 -1.99
N MET A 44 16.08 -3.58 -2.29
CA MET A 44 16.27 -2.14 -2.51
C MET A 44 16.57 -1.39 -1.22
N GLY A 45 15.91 -1.77 -0.13
CA GLY A 45 16.08 -1.15 1.17
C GLY A 45 14.76 -1.08 1.94
N HIS A 46 14.87 -0.79 3.24
CA HIS A 46 13.73 -0.75 4.16
C HIS A 46 12.65 0.27 3.75
N GLU A 47 13.03 1.34 3.09
CA GLU A 47 12.11 2.38 2.62
C GLU A 47 11.19 1.91 1.49
N LEU A 48 11.59 0.93 0.68
CA LEU A 48 10.79 0.37 -0.40
C LEU A 48 10.13 -0.96 0.01
N GLU A 49 10.87 -1.82 0.72
CA GLU A 49 10.50 -3.20 1.03
C GLU A 49 10.48 -3.42 2.54
N SER A 50 9.74 -2.56 3.27
CA SER A 50 9.66 -2.58 4.75
C SER A 50 9.25 -3.95 5.31
N PHE A 51 8.44 -4.73 4.57
CA PHE A 51 8.03 -6.09 4.94
C PHE A 51 9.21 -7.08 5.06
N LEU A 52 10.37 -6.77 4.47
CA LEU A 52 11.58 -7.60 4.56
C LEU A 52 12.47 -7.26 5.76
N GLU A 53 12.34 -6.11 6.37
CA GLU A 53 13.22 -5.63 7.44
C GLU A 53 13.37 -6.65 8.59
N LYS A 54 12.26 -6.98 9.26
CA LYS A 54 12.26 -7.95 10.36
C LYS A 54 12.66 -9.37 9.94
N PRO A 55 12.16 -9.95 8.83
CA PRO A 55 12.62 -11.22 8.31
C PRO A 55 14.12 -11.24 8.03
N LEU A 56 14.67 -10.20 7.41
CA LEU A 56 16.11 -10.13 7.11
C LEU A 56 16.94 -10.04 8.38
N GLU A 57 16.58 -9.26 9.38
CA GLU A 57 17.25 -9.24 10.68
C GLU A 57 17.34 -10.61 11.33
N ALA A 58 16.28 -11.40 11.24
CA ALA A 58 16.22 -12.73 11.84
C ALA A 58 17.13 -13.75 11.13
N ILE A 59 17.37 -13.60 9.83
CA ILE A 59 18.09 -14.60 9.00
C ILE A 59 19.52 -14.19 8.63
N THR A 60 19.91 -12.92 8.84
CA THR A 60 21.24 -12.39 8.48
C THR A 60 22.43 -13.09 9.15
N SER A 61 22.17 -13.97 10.10
CA SER A 61 23.25 -14.80 10.68
C SER A 61 23.84 -15.82 9.70
N LYS A 62 23.19 -16.09 8.56
CA LYS A 62 23.60 -17.06 7.54
C LYS A 62 23.77 -16.45 6.15
N ALA A 63 22.87 -15.54 5.76
CA ALA A 63 22.87 -14.92 4.45
C ALA A 63 23.60 -13.57 4.46
N LYS A 64 24.34 -13.27 3.39
CA LYS A 64 24.81 -11.92 3.13
C LYS A 64 23.65 -11.10 2.56
N VAL A 65 23.27 -10.00 3.20
CA VAL A 65 22.21 -9.11 2.75
C VAL A 65 22.84 -7.86 2.16
N ILE A 66 22.44 -7.51 0.93
CA ILE A 66 22.91 -6.33 0.20
C ILE A 66 21.74 -5.39 -0.01
N GLU A 67 21.84 -4.22 0.58
CA GLU A 67 20.92 -3.11 0.38
C GLU A 67 21.37 -2.29 -0.82
N LEU A 68 20.61 -2.38 -1.92
CA LEU A 68 21.04 -1.83 -3.20
C LEU A 68 20.97 -0.31 -3.26
N ILE A 69 20.08 0.32 -2.46
CA ILE A 69 19.97 1.78 -2.40
C ILE A 69 21.24 2.42 -1.84
N ASP A 70 22.04 1.68 -1.09
CA ASP A 70 23.30 2.15 -0.51
C ASP A 70 24.53 1.88 -1.40
N SER A 71 24.32 1.37 -2.61
CA SER A 71 25.42 1.10 -3.56
C SER A 71 26.24 2.36 -3.84
N PRO A 72 27.56 2.29 -3.69
CA PRO A 72 28.43 3.45 -3.93
C PRO A 72 28.32 3.99 -5.38
N GLY A 73 28.06 5.27 -5.53
CA GLY A 73 27.97 5.93 -6.84
C GLY A 73 26.57 5.98 -7.42
N LEU A 74 25.53 5.54 -6.70
CA LEU A 74 24.15 5.81 -7.08
C LEU A 74 23.87 7.31 -7.05
N LYS A 75 23.20 7.78 -8.08
CA LYS A 75 22.63 9.13 -8.12
C LYS A 75 21.22 9.07 -7.60
N LYS A 76 21.03 9.51 -6.38
CA LYS A 76 19.71 9.70 -5.76
C LYS A 76 19.16 11.06 -6.18
N LEU A 77 17.90 11.13 -6.54
CA LEU A 77 17.21 12.38 -6.89
C LEU A 77 16.26 12.72 -5.75
N ASP A 78 16.23 13.99 -5.39
CA ASP A 78 15.26 14.50 -4.42
C ASP A 78 13.84 14.26 -4.93
N MET A 79 12.89 14.07 -4.02
CA MET A 79 11.48 13.98 -4.36
C MET A 79 11.06 15.26 -5.11
N ARG A 80 10.16 15.11 -6.08
CA ARG A 80 9.69 16.26 -6.86
C ARG A 80 8.75 17.11 -5.99
N GLU A 81 9.07 18.39 -5.89
CA GLU A 81 8.21 19.42 -5.31
C GLU A 81 7.60 20.25 -6.43
N GLY A 82 6.34 20.72 -6.27
CA GLY A 82 5.70 21.68 -7.16
C GLY A 82 4.71 21.12 -8.21
N GLY A 83 3.78 21.93 -8.62
CA GLY A 83 2.77 21.60 -9.65
C GLY A 83 1.67 20.66 -9.12
N ALA A 84 1.52 19.50 -9.73
CA ALA A 84 0.62 18.44 -9.24
C ALA A 84 1.16 17.76 -7.95
N PHE A 85 2.33 18.17 -7.51
CA PHE A 85 3.04 17.68 -6.33
C PHE A 85 3.28 18.81 -5.30
N ASP A 86 2.51 19.91 -5.36
CA ASP A 86 2.62 21.00 -4.38
C ASP A 86 1.98 20.59 -3.05
N GLU A 87 2.80 20.53 -2.01
CA GLU A 87 2.33 20.61 -0.63
C GLU A 87 1.69 21.99 -0.41
N HIS A 88 0.45 22.01 0.03
CA HIS A 88 -0.15 23.24 0.56
C HIS A 88 0.58 23.59 1.86
N GLY A 89 1.49 24.57 1.76
CA GLY A 89 2.31 25.03 2.88
C GLY A 89 1.45 25.42 4.08
N HIS A 90 1.62 24.70 5.16
CA HIS A 90 1.20 25.16 6.48
C HIS A 90 2.35 25.96 7.09
N GLU A 91 2.08 27.26 7.35
CA GLU A 91 2.97 28.13 8.11
C GLU A 91 3.18 27.53 9.51
N GLU A 92 4.45 27.38 9.88
CA GLU A 92 4.87 27.04 11.23
C GLU A 92 4.36 28.07 12.23
N ASP A 93 3.60 27.62 13.22
CA ASP A 93 3.70 28.13 14.60
C ASP A 93 2.91 27.23 15.55
N GLY A 94 3.61 26.51 16.44
CA GLY A 94 2.99 25.85 17.58
C GLY A 94 3.80 24.72 18.17
N GLU A 95 4.62 25.06 19.18
CA GLU A 95 5.23 24.09 20.10
C GLU A 95 4.17 23.13 20.66
N HIS A 96 4.26 21.85 20.38
CA HIS A 96 3.56 20.84 21.15
C HIS A 96 4.53 19.84 21.78
N SER A 97 4.41 19.81 23.09
CA SER A 97 5.08 18.97 24.05
C SER A 97 4.92 17.49 23.75
N GLU A 98 6.05 16.77 23.84
CA GLU A 98 6.12 15.32 23.91
C GLU A 98 5.32 14.80 25.12
N GLU A 99 4.26 14.08 24.89
CA GLU A 99 3.73 13.10 25.84
C GLU A 99 3.33 11.82 25.08
N GLY A 100 4.08 10.80 25.34
CA GLY A 100 3.99 9.39 25.23
C GLY A 100 2.79 8.76 24.51
N HIS A 101 3.04 8.15 23.38
CA HIS A 101 2.22 7.05 22.90
C HIS A 101 3.01 5.74 23.00
N ASP A 102 2.55 4.91 23.94
CA ASP A 102 3.04 3.58 24.22
C ASP A 102 2.73 2.61 23.06
N GLU A 103 3.78 1.95 22.63
CA GLU A 103 3.90 0.58 22.17
C GLU A 103 2.63 -0.14 21.66
N HIS A 104 2.40 -0.09 20.33
CA HIS A 104 1.82 -1.21 19.61
C HIS A 104 2.82 -1.71 18.56
N ALA A 105 3.85 -2.36 19.05
CA ALA A 105 4.79 -3.10 18.20
C ALA A 105 4.18 -4.44 17.81
N GLY A 106 3.86 -4.68 16.51
CA GLY A 106 4.01 -6.00 15.97
C GLY A 106 2.92 -6.72 15.23
N GLU A 107 1.85 -6.07 14.73
CA GLU A 107 1.03 -6.67 13.66
C GLU A 107 0.69 -5.56 12.67
N GLY A 108 1.06 -5.72 11.40
CA GLY A 108 0.67 -4.78 10.33
C GLY A 108 -0.84 -4.59 10.28
N HIS A 109 -1.32 -3.41 9.87
CA HIS A 109 -2.74 -3.10 9.75
C HIS A 109 -3.45 -4.14 8.89
N ALA A 110 -4.73 -4.43 9.19
CA ALA A 110 -5.56 -5.35 8.42
C ALA A 110 -6.08 -4.72 7.13
N PHE A 111 -5.86 -3.43 6.93
CA PHE A 111 -6.22 -2.64 5.76
C PHE A 111 -4.97 -1.93 5.22
N GLU A 112 -4.96 -1.68 3.93
CA GLU A 112 -3.88 -0.95 3.24
C GLU A 112 -4.26 0.51 3.01
N TRP A 113 -5.55 0.84 3.09
CA TRP A 113 -6.04 2.19 2.90
C TRP A 113 -7.22 2.50 3.82
N ALA A 114 -7.21 3.74 4.32
CA ALA A 114 -8.34 4.34 5.01
C ALA A 114 -8.61 5.75 4.45
N GLY A 115 -9.87 6.18 4.42
CA GLY A 115 -10.22 7.53 4.00
C GLY A 115 -11.54 8.00 4.59
N VAL A 116 -11.59 9.27 4.95
CA VAL A 116 -12.80 9.91 5.47
C VAL A 116 -13.49 10.71 4.37
N PHE A 117 -14.80 10.57 4.28
CA PHE A 117 -15.64 11.31 3.33
C PHE A 117 -16.76 12.01 4.06
N LYS A 118 -16.98 13.27 3.73
CA LYS A 118 -18.15 14.03 4.17
C LYS A 118 -19.29 13.82 3.18
N LEU A 119 -20.24 12.96 3.52
CA LEU A 119 -21.28 12.49 2.62
C LEU A 119 -22.66 13.01 3.05
N PRO A 120 -23.35 13.79 2.21
CA PRO A 120 -24.79 13.99 2.31
C PRO A 120 -25.58 12.68 2.27
N ALA A 121 -26.80 12.68 2.80
CA ALA A 121 -27.69 11.55 2.63
C ALA A 121 -27.99 11.33 1.13
N GLY A 122 -27.83 10.09 0.66
CA GLY A 122 -27.97 9.76 -0.77
C GLY A 122 -27.40 8.43 -1.16
N ASP A 123 -27.43 8.16 -2.45
CA ASP A 123 -26.80 6.98 -3.05
C ASP A 123 -25.49 7.38 -3.77
N TYR A 124 -24.50 6.52 -3.65
CA TYR A 124 -23.15 6.65 -4.22
C TYR A 124 -22.77 5.36 -4.91
N THR A 125 -21.78 5.42 -5.80
CA THR A 125 -21.21 4.25 -6.46
C THR A 125 -19.74 4.16 -6.12
N TRP A 126 -19.32 2.98 -5.66
CA TRP A 126 -17.89 2.62 -5.55
C TRP A 126 -17.52 1.70 -6.69
N THR A 127 -16.49 2.07 -7.43
CA THR A 127 -16.12 1.46 -8.69
C THR A 127 -14.75 0.79 -8.58
N PHE A 128 -14.63 -0.41 -9.12
CA PHE A 128 -13.36 -1.13 -9.30
C PHE A 128 -13.20 -1.47 -10.77
N ALA A 129 -12.14 -1.00 -11.38
CA ALA A 129 -11.80 -1.26 -12.77
C ALA A 129 -10.66 -2.26 -12.90
N LYS A 130 -10.61 -2.96 -14.03
CA LYS A 130 -9.42 -3.72 -14.43
C LYS A 130 -8.35 -2.75 -14.93
N VAL A 131 -7.14 -2.92 -14.41
CA VAL A 131 -5.94 -2.26 -14.91
C VAL A 131 -5.15 -3.30 -15.71
N ASP A 132 -4.70 -2.95 -16.91
CA ASP A 132 -3.98 -3.85 -17.83
C ASP A 132 -4.73 -5.17 -18.17
N GLY A 133 -6.05 -5.15 -18.03
CA GLY A 133 -6.93 -6.27 -18.41
C GLY A 133 -7.34 -7.20 -17.28
N ASP A 134 -6.79 -7.03 -16.07
CA ASP A 134 -7.12 -7.83 -14.89
C ASP A 134 -7.42 -6.93 -13.67
N TYR A 135 -8.16 -7.48 -12.70
CA TYR A 135 -8.24 -6.88 -11.37
C TYR A 135 -6.98 -7.20 -10.58
N ALA A 136 -6.46 -6.24 -9.82
CA ALA A 136 -5.29 -6.45 -8.94
C ALA A 136 -5.53 -7.64 -7.99
N ASP A 137 -6.76 -7.74 -7.45
CA ASP A 137 -7.25 -8.89 -6.70
C ASP A 137 -8.68 -9.24 -7.14
N PRO A 138 -9.12 -10.52 -7.05
CA PRO A 138 -10.46 -10.92 -7.44
C PRO A 138 -11.55 -10.50 -6.45
N LYS A 139 -11.16 -10.02 -5.28
CA LYS A 139 -12.04 -9.62 -4.16
C LYS A 139 -11.26 -8.78 -3.17
N MET A 140 -11.96 -7.96 -2.37
CA MET A 140 -11.37 -7.31 -1.20
C MET A 140 -12.37 -7.19 -0.07
N LYS A 141 -11.91 -6.98 1.15
CA LYS A 141 -12.77 -6.56 2.25
C LYS A 141 -12.84 -5.04 2.33
N MET A 142 -14.01 -4.57 2.72
CA MET A 142 -14.27 -3.15 2.99
C MET A 142 -15.12 -3.02 4.24
N VAL A 143 -14.77 -2.05 5.06
CA VAL A 143 -15.55 -1.57 6.21
C VAL A 143 -15.75 -0.07 6.02
N PHE A 144 -16.95 0.45 6.35
CA PHE A 144 -17.14 1.89 6.49
C PHE A 144 -18.14 2.20 7.59
N LEU A 145 -17.81 3.20 8.37
CA LEU A 145 -18.42 3.52 9.65
C LEU A 145 -18.65 5.03 9.77
N PRO A 146 -19.73 5.46 10.43
CA PRO A 146 -19.86 6.87 10.76
C PRO A 146 -18.74 7.28 11.74
N THR A 147 -18.22 8.49 11.59
CA THR A 147 -17.23 9.07 12.47
C THR A 147 -17.61 10.49 12.88
N SER A 148 -17.02 11.01 13.95
CA SER A 148 -17.32 12.33 14.49
C SER A 148 -16.50 13.44 13.82
N SER A 149 -15.35 13.10 13.20
CA SER A 149 -14.43 14.03 12.53
C SER A 149 -14.39 13.78 11.02
N ASP A 150 -14.22 14.83 10.22
CA ASP A 150 -13.98 14.77 8.79
C ASP A 150 -12.48 14.86 8.43
N GLY A 151 -11.59 14.79 9.44
CA GLY A 151 -10.13 14.73 9.33
C GLY A 151 -9.55 13.35 9.69
N GLU A 152 -8.24 13.27 9.89
CA GLU A 152 -7.49 12.06 10.28
C GLU A 152 -8.00 11.44 11.59
N GLU A 153 -8.40 12.26 12.56
CA GLU A 153 -9.00 11.76 13.81
C GLU A 153 -10.24 10.88 13.55
N GLY A 154 -10.90 11.05 12.38
CA GLY A 154 -12.00 10.21 11.96
C GLY A 154 -11.58 8.81 11.52
N ILE A 155 -10.35 8.65 11.04
CA ILE A 155 -9.72 7.36 10.77
C ILE A 155 -9.38 6.70 12.10
N GLU A 156 -8.61 7.39 12.95
CA GLU A 156 -8.18 6.91 14.27
C GLU A 156 -9.36 6.44 15.13
N GLU A 157 -10.47 7.20 15.14
CA GLU A 157 -11.70 6.85 15.89
C GLU A 157 -12.25 5.48 15.55
N GLN A 158 -12.13 5.04 14.29
CA GLN A 158 -12.74 3.82 13.77
C GLN A 158 -11.75 2.70 13.47
N GLU A 159 -10.46 2.96 13.57
CA GLU A 159 -9.37 2.04 13.20
C GLU A 159 -9.47 0.69 13.92
N GLU A 160 -9.57 0.68 15.25
CA GLU A 160 -9.65 -0.57 16.04
C GLU A 160 -10.87 -1.43 15.64
N VAL A 161 -11.99 -0.78 15.37
CA VAL A 161 -13.21 -1.46 14.93
C VAL A 161 -13.02 -2.04 13.54
N ALA A 162 -12.46 -1.27 12.60
CA ALA A 162 -12.20 -1.69 11.23
C ALA A 162 -11.21 -2.86 11.18
N GLU A 163 -10.09 -2.78 11.91
CA GLU A 163 -9.10 -3.85 12.07
C GLU A 163 -9.75 -5.16 12.49
N ARG A 164 -10.53 -5.13 13.58
CA ARG A 164 -11.22 -6.29 14.09
C ARG A 164 -12.19 -6.90 13.08
N LEU A 165 -12.94 -6.06 12.32
CA LEU A 165 -13.92 -6.52 11.34
C LEU A 165 -13.23 -7.10 10.09
N ILE A 166 -12.14 -6.49 9.61
CA ILE A 166 -11.39 -6.98 8.46
C ILE A 166 -10.67 -8.28 8.79
N ARG A 167 -10.07 -8.42 9.98
CA ARG A 167 -9.45 -9.67 10.44
C ARG A 167 -10.47 -10.79 10.69
N SER A 168 -11.74 -10.45 10.89
CA SER A 168 -12.78 -11.45 11.12
C SER A 168 -12.96 -12.37 9.90
N GLN A 169 -13.20 -13.67 10.17
CA GLN A 169 -13.61 -14.62 9.12
C GLN A 169 -15.07 -14.42 8.68
N SER A 170 -15.87 -13.70 9.47
CA SER A 170 -17.25 -13.37 9.14
C SER A 170 -17.30 -12.10 8.29
N SER A 171 -17.83 -12.21 7.08
CA SER A 171 -18.01 -11.09 6.17
C SER A 171 -19.31 -11.23 5.38
N VAL A 172 -19.88 -10.10 4.99
CA VAL A 172 -21.09 -10.06 4.17
C VAL A 172 -20.70 -9.95 2.70
N LYS A 173 -20.81 -11.06 1.98
CA LYS A 173 -20.46 -11.10 0.55
C LYS A 173 -21.36 -10.19 -0.29
N ARG A 174 -20.76 -9.41 -1.19
CA ARG A 174 -21.43 -8.61 -2.21
C ARG A 174 -20.78 -8.85 -3.57
N ASN A 175 -21.64 -8.97 -4.59
CA ASN A 175 -21.22 -9.04 -5.99
C ASN A 175 -21.57 -7.70 -6.67
N HIS A 176 -21.23 -7.56 -7.94
CA HIS A 176 -21.56 -6.40 -8.77
C HIS A 176 -23.01 -5.91 -8.53
N ASP A 177 -23.20 -4.60 -8.47
CA ASP A 177 -24.47 -3.92 -8.10
C ASP A 177 -24.92 -4.17 -6.64
N GLY A 178 -24.10 -4.84 -5.82
CA GLY A 178 -24.40 -5.09 -4.41
C GLY A 178 -24.54 -3.80 -3.61
N ARG A 179 -25.55 -3.74 -2.74
CA ARG A 179 -25.77 -2.56 -1.88
C ARG A 179 -24.97 -2.67 -0.59
N LEU A 180 -24.33 -1.57 -0.23
CA LEU A 180 -23.53 -1.36 0.98
C LEU A 180 -24.19 -0.26 1.82
N THR A 181 -24.17 -0.47 3.14
CA THR A 181 -24.58 0.54 4.14
C THR A 181 -23.58 0.51 5.28
N PRO A 182 -23.40 1.60 6.04
CA PRO A 182 -22.53 1.57 7.23
C PRO A 182 -22.87 0.34 8.12
N ASN A 183 -21.87 -0.42 8.54
CA ASN A 183 -22.06 -1.68 9.25
C ASN A 183 -20.97 -1.87 10.31
N GLU A 184 -21.37 -1.85 11.58
CA GLU A 184 -20.51 -2.01 12.75
C GLU A 184 -20.34 -3.47 13.19
N GLU A 185 -21.01 -4.42 12.52
CA GLU A 185 -20.99 -5.83 12.91
C GLU A 185 -20.11 -6.69 12.02
N ASN A 186 -20.03 -6.37 10.72
CA ASN A 186 -19.33 -7.20 9.74
C ASN A 186 -18.68 -6.36 8.65
N ALA A 187 -17.49 -6.79 8.20
CA ALA A 187 -16.92 -6.32 6.96
C ALA A 187 -17.73 -6.80 5.75
N TYR A 188 -17.75 -6.04 4.67
CA TYR A 188 -18.18 -6.52 3.36
C TYR A 188 -17.04 -7.25 2.67
N GLN A 189 -17.34 -8.40 2.06
CA GLN A 189 -16.46 -9.02 1.09
C GLN A 189 -16.96 -8.69 -0.31
N LEU A 190 -16.31 -7.76 -0.97
CA LEU A 190 -16.58 -7.34 -2.34
C LEU A 190 -15.96 -8.35 -3.29
N VAL A 191 -16.76 -8.91 -4.19
CA VAL A 191 -16.29 -9.90 -5.19
C VAL A 191 -16.42 -9.29 -6.57
N PHE A 192 -15.31 -9.20 -7.27
CA PHE A 192 -15.26 -8.57 -8.58
C PHE A 192 -15.71 -9.56 -9.68
N ASP A 193 -16.41 -9.05 -10.68
CA ASP A 193 -16.91 -9.86 -11.79
C ASP A 193 -15.82 -9.96 -12.87
N ALA A 194 -15.17 -11.10 -12.95
CA ALA A 194 -14.09 -11.36 -13.91
C ALA A 194 -14.52 -11.19 -15.39
N ASN A 195 -15.81 -11.22 -15.68
CA ASN A 195 -16.34 -11.02 -17.04
C ASN A 195 -16.62 -9.55 -17.39
N ARG A 196 -16.41 -8.64 -16.44
CA ARG A 196 -16.58 -7.19 -16.61
C ARG A 196 -15.26 -6.48 -16.53
N ASN A 197 -15.13 -5.37 -17.24
CA ASN A 197 -13.98 -4.47 -17.08
C ASN A 197 -14.12 -3.60 -15.84
N VAL A 198 -15.35 -3.42 -15.36
CA VAL A 198 -15.68 -2.60 -14.18
C VAL A 198 -16.71 -3.33 -13.33
N THR A 199 -16.43 -3.43 -12.03
CA THR A 199 -17.36 -3.89 -11.00
C THR A 199 -17.76 -2.72 -10.12
N GLU A 200 -19.04 -2.51 -9.94
CA GLU A 200 -19.60 -1.40 -9.17
C GLU A 200 -20.36 -1.92 -7.95
N PHE A 201 -20.33 -1.13 -6.87
CA PHE A 201 -21.12 -1.34 -5.66
C PHE A 201 -21.88 -0.07 -5.29
N ARG A 202 -23.10 -0.22 -4.82
CA ARG A 202 -23.97 0.92 -4.46
C ARG A 202 -23.91 1.17 -2.97
N ILE A 203 -23.45 2.36 -2.59
CA ILE A 203 -23.42 2.81 -1.20
C ILE A 203 -24.65 3.67 -0.93
N THR A 204 -25.36 3.38 0.16
CA THR A 204 -26.50 4.19 0.61
C THR A 204 -26.18 4.81 1.95
N ILE A 205 -26.13 6.13 1.99
CA ILE A 205 -25.96 6.95 3.19
C ILE A 205 -27.34 7.51 3.59
N LYS A 206 -27.80 7.11 4.78
CA LYS A 206 -29.11 7.55 5.31
C LYS A 206 -29.04 8.87 6.04
N ASN A 207 -27.97 9.08 6.78
CA ASN A 207 -27.74 10.27 7.58
C ASN A 207 -26.53 11.01 7.02
N GLU A 208 -26.67 12.31 6.78
CA GLU A 208 -25.54 13.16 6.43
C GLU A 208 -24.49 13.13 7.55
N GLY A 209 -23.19 13.04 7.20
CA GLY A 209 -22.10 13.00 8.17
C GLY A 209 -20.76 12.67 7.55
N ALA A 210 -19.76 12.52 8.42
CA ALA A 210 -18.47 11.97 8.07
C ALA A 210 -18.51 10.44 8.20
N TYR A 211 -17.81 9.76 7.29
CA TYR A 211 -17.71 8.31 7.24
C TYR A 211 -16.28 7.91 6.94
N ALA A 212 -15.69 7.11 7.81
CA ALA A 212 -14.38 6.50 7.61
C ALA A 212 -14.54 5.17 6.87
N PHE A 213 -13.81 5.02 5.78
CA PHE A 213 -13.76 3.83 4.93
C PHE A 213 -12.40 3.18 5.08
N PHE A 214 -12.38 1.85 5.17
CA PHE A 214 -11.17 1.03 5.29
C PHE A 214 -11.24 -0.09 4.26
N THR A 215 -10.19 -0.26 3.48
CA THR A 215 -10.12 -1.30 2.45
C THR A 215 -8.88 -2.16 2.60
N GLU A 216 -9.04 -3.48 2.35
CA GLU A 216 -7.97 -4.48 2.45
C GLU A 216 -6.83 -4.22 1.46
N HIS A 217 -7.13 -3.59 0.32
CA HIS A 217 -6.20 -3.17 -0.72
C HIS A 217 -6.40 -1.71 -1.08
N MET A 218 -5.41 -1.08 -1.70
CA MET A 218 -5.47 0.30 -2.16
C MET A 218 -6.56 0.49 -3.21
N PRO A 219 -7.54 1.39 -3.05
CA PRO A 219 -8.55 1.67 -4.08
C PRO A 219 -7.95 2.09 -5.42
N PHE A 220 -6.81 2.78 -5.40
CA PHE A 220 -6.10 3.29 -6.58
C PHE A 220 -5.57 2.18 -7.50
N GLU A 221 -5.34 0.97 -7.00
CA GLU A 221 -4.94 -0.19 -7.82
C GLU A 221 -6.05 -0.66 -8.76
N PHE A 222 -7.28 -0.20 -8.53
CA PHE A 222 -8.47 -0.50 -9.31
C PHE A 222 -9.02 0.70 -10.06
N GLU A 223 -8.27 1.79 -10.14
CA GLU A 223 -8.58 2.95 -10.96
C GLU A 223 -7.89 2.83 -12.31
N ALA A 224 -8.69 2.79 -13.40
CA ALA A 224 -8.13 2.92 -14.74
C ALA A 224 -8.16 4.38 -15.19
N ASP A 225 -9.35 4.87 -15.56
CA ASP A 225 -9.56 6.25 -16.06
C ASP A 225 -10.61 7.01 -15.21
N GLU A 226 -11.11 6.41 -14.15
CA GLU A 226 -12.23 6.95 -13.37
C GLU A 226 -12.04 6.75 -11.87
N HIS A 227 -12.25 7.82 -11.10
CA HIS A 227 -12.18 7.79 -9.65
C HIS A 227 -13.14 6.75 -9.02
N PHE A 228 -12.70 6.11 -7.91
CA PHE A 228 -13.40 4.99 -7.29
C PHE A 228 -14.73 5.37 -6.63
N LEU A 229 -14.90 6.58 -6.08
CA LEU A 229 -16.16 6.99 -5.43
C LEU A 229 -16.85 8.13 -6.18
N LYS A 230 -18.11 7.91 -6.56
CA LYS A 230 -18.94 8.88 -7.27
C LYS A 230 -20.30 9.06 -6.60
N ASN A 231 -20.84 10.28 -6.69
CA ASN A 231 -22.22 10.52 -6.29
C ASN A 231 -23.22 10.07 -7.38
N ALA A 232 -24.52 10.16 -7.09
CA ALA A 232 -25.59 9.76 -8.00
C ALA A 232 -25.62 10.53 -9.34
N SER A 233 -24.93 11.66 -9.46
CA SER A 233 -24.78 12.42 -10.71
C SER A 233 -23.51 12.03 -11.48
N GLY A 234 -22.72 11.07 -10.99
CA GLY A 234 -21.47 10.63 -11.59
C GLY A 234 -20.27 11.56 -11.31
N LYS A 235 -20.42 12.50 -10.36
CA LYS A 235 -19.32 13.36 -9.96
C LYS A 235 -18.44 12.65 -8.94
N ASP A 236 -17.13 12.74 -9.11
CA ASP A 236 -16.12 12.21 -8.22
C ASP A 236 -16.20 12.87 -6.83
N ILE A 237 -15.98 12.07 -5.81
CA ILE A 237 -15.96 12.47 -4.41
C ILE A 237 -14.59 12.12 -3.85
N GLU A 238 -13.83 13.14 -3.50
CA GLU A 238 -12.53 13.01 -2.87
C GLU A 238 -12.66 12.80 -1.36
N PRO A 239 -11.77 12.04 -0.73
CA PRO A 239 -11.70 11.97 0.72
C PRO A 239 -11.28 13.33 1.30
N THR A 240 -11.77 13.64 2.48
CA THR A 240 -11.36 14.85 3.23
C THR A 240 -10.10 14.60 4.04
N ALA A 241 -9.79 13.35 4.36
CA ALA A 241 -8.53 12.85 4.91
C ALA A 241 -8.36 11.39 4.46
N GLN A 242 -7.14 10.90 4.32
CA GLN A 242 -6.88 9.51 3.96
C GLN A 242 -5.49 9.06 4.41
N GLU A 243 -5.36 7.76 4.59
CA GLU A 243 -4.11 7.07 4.91
C GLU A 243 -3.92 5.86 3.98
N PRO A 244 -2.75 5.76 3.32
CA PRO A 244 -1.75 6.82 3.19
C PRO A 244 -2.31 8.05 2.48
N GLU A 245 -1.83 9.24 2.86
CA GLU A 245 -2.23 10.49 2.20
C GLU A 245 -1.99 10.41 0.68
N ALA A 246 -2.88 11.00 -0.12
CA ALA A 246 -2.69 11.07 -1.56
C ALA A 246 -1.44 11.92 -1.88
N GLY A 247 -0.39 11.25 -2.35
CA GLY A 247 0.91 11.89 -2.60
C GLY A 247 1.86 11.86 -1.41
N HIS A 248 1.42 11.46 -0.24
CA HIS A 248 2.28 11.14 0.88
C HIS A 248 2.28 9.62 1.10
N HIS A 249 3.28 8.96 0.58
CA HIS A 249 3.69 7.70 1.17
C HIS A 249 4.04 8.00 2.62
N HIS A 250 3.44 7.29 3.59
CA HIS A 250 3.76 7.47 5.00
C HIS A 250 5.26 7.56 5.17
N HIS A 251 5.73 8.68 5.71
CA HIS A 251 7.07 8.84 6.22
C HIS A 251 7.24 8.00 7.50
N HIS A 252 7.27 6.68 7.35
CA HIS A 252 8.24 5.94 8.11
C HIS A 252 9.58 6.24 7.43
N GLY A 253 10.23 7.39 7.78
CA GLY A 253 11.54 7.75 7.29
C GLY A 253 11.75 7.49 5.79
N HIS A 254 10.88 7.99 4.89
CA HIS A 254 11.19 8.02 3.47
C HIS A 254 12.38 8.94 3.33
N GLY A 255 13.51 8.38 2.91
CA GLY A 255 14.70 9.14 2.65
C GLY A 255 14.40 10.32 1.72
N GLU A 256 15.19 11.37 1.81
CA GLU A 256 15.09 12.61 1.02
C GLU A 256 15.05 12.38 -0.51
N PHE A 257 15.00 11.10 -0.98
CA PHE A 257 15.26 10.73 -2.38
C PHE A 257 14.21 9.77 -2.95
N ASP A 258 13.97 9.90 -4.26
CA ASP A 258 13.17 8.95 -5.03
C ASP A 258 13.88 7.58 -5.08
N LEU A 259 13.22 6.56 -4.53
CA LEU A 259 13.74 5.20 -4.42
C LEU A 259 13.75 4.43 -5.74
N HIS A 260 13.06 4.93 -6.79
CA HIS A 260 13.01 4.28 -8.11
C HIS A 260 14.30 4.48 -8.93
N VAL A 261 15.44 4.45 -8.24
CA VAL A 261 16.78 4.73 -8.80
C VAL A 261 17.14 3.85 -9.99
N TRP A 262 16.59 2.65 -10.10
CA TRP A 262 16.85 1.72 -11.22
C TRP A 262 16.26 2.17 -12.55
N LEU A 263 15.38 3.17 -12.57
CA LEU A 263 14.83 3.75 -13.79
C LEU A 263 15.87 4.62 -14.54
N ASP A 264 16.91 5.10 -13.85
CA ASP A 264 18.04 5.75 -14.49
C ASP A 264 19.02 4.68 -15.03
N PRO A 265 19.32 4.65 -16.34
CA PRO A 265 20.24 3.67 -16.92
C PRO A 265 21.67 3.71 -16.35
N GLU A 266 22.15 4.87 -15.87
CA GLU A 266 23.46 4.97 -15.24
C GLU A 266 23.43 4.35 -13.84
N ASN A 267 22.38 4.58 -13.06
CA ASN A 267 22.16 3.89 -11.79
C ASN A 267 22.03 2.38 -11.99
N ALA A 268 21.28 1.95 -13.00
CA ALA A 268 21.16 0.52 -13.30
C ALA A 268 22.53 -0.15 -13.55
N LYS A 269 23.50 0.55 -14.15
CA LYS A 269 24.87 0.04 -14.32
C LYS A 269 25.60 -0.09 -12.97
N VAL A 270 25.40 0.87 -12.05
CA VAL A 270 25.98 0.81 -10.70
C VAL A 270 25.43 -0.41 -9.97
N LEU A 271 24.09 -0.58 -9.97
CA LEU A 271 23.45 -1.75 -9.34
C LEU A 271 23.93 -3.07 -9.92
N VAL A 272 24.07 -3.17 -11.24
CA VAL A 272 24.59 -4.38 -11.90
C VAL A 272 26.05 -4.69 -11.46
N GLN A 273 26.88 -3.67 -11.25
CA GLN A 273 28.24 -3.85 -10.76
C GLN A 273 28.27 -4.35 -9.31
N GLU A 274 27.44 -3.76 -8.44
CA GLU A 274 27.30 -4.19 -7.04
C GLU A 274 26.82 -5.64 -6.95
N ILE A 275 25.75 -5.98 -7.68
CA ILE A 275 25.25 -7.36 -7.75
C ILE A 275 26.34 -8.32 -8.22
N LYS A 276 27.06 -7.98 -9.28
CA LYS A 276 28.16 -8.79 -9.80
C LYS A 276 29.26 -8.99 -8.77
N GLN A 277 29.67 -7.91 -8.09
CA GLN A 277 30.72 -7.99 -7.08
C GLN A 277 30.31 -8.90 -5.92
N ALA A 278 29.10 -8.74 -5.41
CA ALA A 278 28.59 -9.56 -4.32
C ALA A 278 28.50 -11.06 -4.68
N LEU A 279 28.10 -11.36 -5.92
CA LEU A 279 28.05 -12.74 -6.42
C LEU A 279 29.46 -13.36 -6.58
N VAL A 280 30.44 -12.59 -7.04
CA VAL A 280 31.84 -13.06 -7.19
C VAL A 280 32.50 -13.29 -5.82
N GLU A 281 32.11 -12.54 -4.79
CA GLU A 281 32.62 -12.73 -3.42
C GLU A 281 32.04 -13.97 -2.73
N LEU A 282 30.91 -14.47 -3.22
CA LEU A 282 30.25 -15.67 -2.71
C LEU A 282 30.88 -16.96 -3.29
N ASP A 283 31.44 -16.88 -4.50
CA ASP A 283 32.02 -18.00 -5.26
C ASP A 283 33.48 -18.30 -4.78
#